data_ee4420579140a96b7c83b40a231fafab
#
_entry.id   ee4420579140a96b7c83b40a231fafab
#
_cell.length_a   1.000
_cell.length_b   1.000
_cell.length_c   1.000
_cell.angle_alpha   90.00
_cell.angle_beta   90.00
_cell.angle_gamma   90.00
#
_symmetry.space_group_name_H-M   'P 1'
#
loop_
_entity.id
_entity.type
_entity.pdbx_description
1 polymer ?
#
loop_
_entity_poly.entity_id
_entity_poly.type
_entity_poly.pdbx_seq_one_letter_code
_entity_poly.pdbx_strand_id
1 'polypeptide(L)' 'MVRRQHTDNGEVVKIGTQVKKVRERALLTQEELADRAGIGTATLNRIEKDRVEPHFRTIRKLAKALDVDPLKLLPKE' A
#
# COMPACT_ATOMS: atom_id res chain seq x y z
N MET A 1 21.40 1.32 -16.40
CA MET A 1 21.00 1.01 -16.20
C MET A 1 20.54 0.68 -15.72
N VAL A 2 20.57 0.80 -15.43
CA VAL A 2 19.94 0.45 -15.02
C VAL A 2 19.47 0.17 -14.40
N ARG A 3 19.56 0.33 -14.11
CA ARG A 3 18.98 0.06 -13.51
C ARG A 3 18.38 -0.42 -13.08
N ARG A 4 18.32 -0.34 -12.91
CA ARG A 4 17.62 -0.80 -12.48
C ARG A 4 17.45 -1.46 -12.05
N GLN A 5 17.61 -1.48 -11.82
CA GLN A 5 17.26 -2.11 -11.40
C GLN A 5 17.15 -2.57 -10.80
N HIS A 6 17.38 -2.41 -10.48
CA HIS A 6 16.99 -2.87 -9.89
C HIS A 6 16.68 -3.24 -9.39
N THR A 7 16.78 -3.06 -9.33
CA THR A 7 16.24 -3.53 -9.00
C THR A 7 16.09 -4.15 -8.75
N ASP A 8 16.40 -4.33 -8.74
CA ASP A 8 15.98 -4.98 -8.52
C ASP A 8 15.97 -5.56 -7.98
N ASN A 9 16.44 -5.61 -8.04
CA ASN A 9 16.38 -6.32 -7.55
C ASN A 9 15.73 -6.70 -7.10
N GLY A 10 15.94 -6.77 -7.81
CA GLY A 10 14.69 -7.37 -7.47
C GLY A 10 14.07 -6.79 -6.26
N GLU A 11 14.20 -5.61 -6.23
CA GLU A 11 13.61 -4.87 -5.13
C GLU A 11 12.13 -4.91 -5.24
N VAL A 12 11.52 -5.72 -4.42
CA VAL A 12 10.08 -5.72 -4.33
C VAL A 12 9.65 -4.40 -3.71
N VAL A 13 8.78 -3.72 -4.39
CA VAL A 13 8.22 -2.47 -3.89
C VAL A 13 7.41 -2.79 -2.65
N LYS A 14 7.84 -2.28 -1.51
CA LYS A 14 7.20 -2.62 -0.24
C LYS A 14 6.09 -1.64 0.10
N ILE A 15 5.11 -1.57 -0.77
CA ILE A 15 3.96 -0.72 -0.57
C ILE A 15 3.21 -1.13 0.70
N GLY A 16 3.16 -2.42 0.97
CA GLY A 16 2.41 -2.92 2.11
C GLY A 16 2.87 -2.33 3.43
N THR A 17 4.19 -2.20 3.60
CA THR A 17 4.73 -1.61 4.82
C THR A 17 4.28 -0.16 4.98
N GLN A 18 4.28 0.59 3.87
CA GLN A 18 3.84 1.99 3.92
C GLN A 18 2.35 2.09 4.21
N VAL A 19 1.54 1.25 3.58
CA VAL A 19 0.11 1.24 3.83
C VAL A 19 -0.17 0.97 5.31
N LYS A 20 0.50 -0.03 5.85
CA LYS A 20 0.32 -0.38 7.25
C LYS A 20 0.71 0.76 8.17
N LYS A 21 1.85 1.40 7.92
CA LYS A 21 2.30 2.52 8.74
C LYS A 21 1.32 3.68 8.72
N VAL A 22 0.85 4.05 7.53
CA VAL A 22 -0.07 5.17 7.42
C VAL A 22 -1.40 4.82 8.07
N ARG A 23 -1.85 3.57 7.89
CA ARG A 23 -3.07 3.11 8.53
C ARG A 23 -2.97 3.21 10.05
N GLU A 24 -1.86 2.73 10.61
CA GLU A 24 -1.68 2.74 12.07
C GLU A 24 -1.59 4.17 12.61
N ARG A 25 -0.94 5.05 11.86
CA ARG A 25 -0.89 6.46 12.27
C ARG A 25 -2.27 7.10 12.26
N ALA A 26 -3.14 6.63 11.39
CA ALA A 26 -4.51 7.11 11.32
C ALA A 26 -5.40 6.43 12.36
N LEU A 27 -4.83 5.50 13.14
CA LEU A 27 -5.55 4.78 14.19
C LEU A 27 -6.72 3.96 13.64
N LEU A 28 -6.51 3.38 12.44
CA LEU A 28 -7.53 2.56 11.80
C LEU A 28 -7.16 1.09 11.89
N THR A 29 -8.17 0.26 12.08
CA THR A 29 -7.99 -1.18 11.94
C THR A 29 -7.98 -1.53 10.46
N GLN A 30 -7.52 -2.76 10.14
CA GLN A 30 -7.60 -3.21 8.77
C GLN A 30 -9.04 -3.21 8.26
N GLU A 31 -9.96 -3.64 9.10
CA GLU A 31 -11.37 -3.67 8.71
C GLU A 31 -11.89 -2.29 8.37
N GLU A 32 -11.54 -1.31 9.21
CA GLU A 32 -11.98 0.05 8.98
C GLU A 32 -11.42 0.62 7.69
N LEU A 33 -10.12 0.41 7.45
CA LEU A 33 -9.53 0.92 6.22
C LEU A 33 -10.11 0.21 5.00
N ALA A 34 -10.24 -1.12 5.07
CA ALA A 34 -10.78 -1.88 3.95
C ALA A 34 -12.19 -1.40 3.61
N ASP A 35 -12.99 -1.18 4.62
CA ASP A 35 -14.35 -0.69 4.44
C ASP A 35 -14.36 0.68 3.77
N ARG A 36 -13.55 1.60 4.25
CA ARG A 36 -13.47 2.95 3.67
C ARG A 36 -12.95 2.94 2.24
N ALA A 37 -12.02 2.02 1.96
CA ALA A 37 -11.44 1.93 0.63
C ALA A 37 -12.29 1.12 -0.33
N GLY A 38 -13.31 0.44 0.18
CA GLY A 38 -14.16 -0.38 -0.67
C GLY A 38 -13.49 -1.64 -1.16
N ILE A 39 -12.59 -2.21 -0.35
CA ILE A 39 -11.92 -3.47 -0.70
C ILE A 39 -12.14 -4.46 0.44
N GLY A 40 -11.86 -5.73 0.16
CA GLY A 40 -12.02 -6.74 1.21
C GLY A 40 -10.90 -6.67 2.23
N THR A 41 -11.22 -7.02 3.47
CA THR A 41 -10.23 -7.03 4.55
C THR A 41 -9.11 -8.03 4.24
N ALA A 42 -9.47 -9.20 3.67
CA ALA A 42 -8.45 -10.18 3.30
C ALA A 42 -7.51 -9.62 2.23
N THR A 43 -8.06 -8.85 1.28
CA THR A 43 -7.24 -8.22 0.26
C THR A 43 -6.28 -7.24 0.87
N LEU A 44 -6.76 -6.39 1.78
CA LEU A 44 -5.89 -5.44 2.46
C LEU A 44 -4.80 -6.15 3.25
N ASN A 45 -5.15 -7.22 3.93
CA ASN A 45 -4.17 -7.99 4.69
C ASN A 45 -3.05 -8.50 3.78
N ARG A 46 -3.40 -9.02 2.61
CA ARG A 46 -2.39 -9.50 1.66
C ARG A 46 -1.52 -8.37 1.15
N ILE A 47 -2.13 -7.21 0.91
CA ILE A 47 -1.38 -6.04 0.46
C ILE A 47 -0.37 -5.62 1.54
N GLU A 48 -0.80 -5.55 2.79
CA GLU A 48 0.08 -5.12 3.87
C GLU A 48 1.21 -6.10 4.12
N LYS A 49 1.02 -7.36 3.77
CA LYS A 49 2.06 -8.38 3.91
C LYS A 49 2.90 -8.54 2.64
N ASP A 50 2.68 -7.67 1.67
CA ASP A 50 3.39 -7.70 0.39
C ASP A 50 3.25 -9.03 -0.34
N ARG A 51 2.10 -9.68 -0.18
CA ARG A 51 1.82 -10.93 -0.88
C ARG A 51 1.20 -10.72 -2.24
N VAL A 52 0.68 -9.54 -2.49
CA VAL A 52 0.13 -9.17 -3.78
C VAL A 52 0.55 -7.73 -4.06
N GLU A 53 0.66 -7.40 -5.35
CA GLU A 53 0.93 -6.03 -5.76
C GLU A 53 -0.40 -5.37 -6.10
N PRO A 54 -0.77 -4.32 -5.38
CA PRO A 54 -2.03 -3.66 -5.68
C PRO A 54 -1.92 -2.87 -6.99
N HIS A 55 -3.02 -2.82 -7.72
CA HIS A 55 -3.11 -1.97 -8.90
C HIS A 55 -3.16 -0.51 -8.48
N PHE A 56 -2.81 0.37 -9.42
CA PHE A 56 -2.87 1.80 -9.15
C PHE A 56 -4.24 2.22 -8.63
N ARG A 57 -5.29 1.61 -9.18
CA ARG A 57 -6.64 1.94 -8.74
C ARG A 57 -6.82 1.66 -7.25
N THR A 58 -6.30 0.52 -6.81
CA THR A 58 -6.38 0.15 -5.40
C THR A 58 -5.55 1.08 -4.53
N ILE A 59 -4.36 1.44 -5.00
CA ILE A 59 -3.50 2.36 -4.27
C ILE A 59 -4.21 3.70 -4.09
N ARG A 60 -4.89 4.19 -5.15
CA ARG A 60 -5.62 5.44 -5.05
C ARG A 60 -6.79 5.35 -4.08
N LYS A 61 -7.49 4.20 -4.08
CA LYS A 61 -8.57 3.99 -3.13
C LYS A 61 -8.07 4.03 -1.69
N LEU A 62 -6.92 3.39 -1.45
CA LEU A 62 -6.34 3.39 -0.12
C LEU A 62 -5.89 4.78 0.30
N ALA A 63 -5.26 5.51 -0.61
CA ALA A 63 -4.80 6.85 -0.31
C ALA A 63 -5.97 7.77 0.01
N LYS A 64 -7.04 7.64 -0.75
CA LYS A 64 -8.24 8.46 -0.50
C LYS A 64 -8.85 8.11 0.85
N ALA A 65 -8.92 6.82 1.15
CA ALA A 65 -9.48 6.37 2.43
C ALA A 65 -8.63 6.84 3.60
N LEU A 66 -7.34 6.97 3.40
CA LEU A 66 -6.41 7.42 4.43
C LEU A 66 -6.22 8.94 4.42
N ASP A 67 -6.81 9.61 3.44
CA ASP A 67 -6.73 11.06 3.28
C ASP A 67 -5.28 11.52 3.13
N VAL A 68 -4.53 10.81 2.30
CA VAL A 68 -3.14 11.15 2.00
C VAL A 68 -2.92 11.15 0.50
N ASP A 69 -1.85 11.81 0.08
CA ASP A 69 -1.43 11.75 -1.30
C ASP A 69 -0.98 10.32 -1.61
N PRO A 70 -1.38 9.76 -2.77
CA PRO A 70 -0.95 8.40 -3.12
C PRO A 70 0.57 8.21 -3.07
N LEU A 71 1.34 9.27 -3.29
CA LEU A 71 2.79 9.17 -3.21
C LEU A 71 3.27 8.78 -1.82
N LYS A 72 2.47 9.03 -0.80
CA LYS A 72 2.82 8.64 0.56
C LYS A 72 2.82 7.12 0.75
N LEU A 73 2.12 6.41 -0.13
CA LEU A 73 2.05 4.96 -0.05
C LEU A 73 3.11 4.28 -0.89
N LEU A 74 3.80 5.03 -1.74
CA LEU A 74 4.84 4.45 -2.58
C LEU A 74 6.15 4.44 -1.83
N PRO A 75 7.02 3.48 -2.12
CA PRO A 75 8.31 3.44 -1.45
C PRO A 75 9.16 4.61 -1.90
N LYS A 76 9.99 5.08 -1.01
CA LYS A 76 10.97 6.09 -1.37
C LYS A 76 12.13 5.40 -2.06
N GLU A 77 12.69 6.12 -3.00
CA GLU A 77 13.86 5.59 -3.69
C GLU A 77 15.12 5.94 -2.97
#